data_555add8b3ea56e1251c2fbd87cd97023
#
_entry.id   555add8b3ea56e1251c2fbd87cd97023
#
_cell.length_a   1.000
_cell.length_b   1.000
_cell.length_c   1.000
_cell.angle_alpha   90.00
_cell.angle_beta   90.00
_cell.angle_gamma   90.00
#
_symmetry.space_group_name_H-M   'P 1'
#
loop_
_entity.id
_entity.type
_entity.pdbx_description
1 polymer ?
#
loop_
_entity_poly.entity_id
_entity_poly.type
_entity_poly.pdbx_seq_one_letter_code
_entity_poly.pdbx_strand_id
1 'polypeptide(L)'
;MESPLVLALDTDDLEQALAWSRAAGKAAGMVKAGLELVGAAGPAAVAALAGDGRRVMLDLKLHDIPATVAGGMRAAARAGAELVTVHALGGPAMLEAAVQAAGDRCRVAAVTILTSAGPEDLAAVGLPPAAEAVPRLAALAVRSGCRAIVCSPLEVAALRAQLGPEVELICPGVRPAGWGGSPPGGNDQARVATPAAAMVAGATRIVVGRPITRSDDVGAAARAVRDEALAAGPPGGGEDPANHPKPADAHGRFDAL
;
A
#
# COMPACT_ATOMS: atom_id res chain seq x y z
N MET A 1 16.46 10.33 0.09
CA MET A 1 15.02 9.97 0.23
C MET A 1 14.91 8.45 0.22
N GLU A 2 14.13 7.86 1.10
CA GLU A 2 13.91 6.40 1.11
C GLU A 2 13.08 5.98 -0.10
N SER A 3 13.35 4.77 -0.65
CA SER A 3 12.57 4.26 -1.78
C SER A 3 11.11 3.96 -1.37
N PRO A 4 10.13 4.45 -2.12
CA PRO A 4 8.71 4.15 -1.85
C PRO A 4 8.31 2.74 -2.28
N LEU A 5 9.18 2.00 -2.97
CA LEU A 5 8.88 0.66 -3.48
C LEU A 5 8.89 -0.38 -2.36
N VAL A 6 7.80 -1.10 -2.24
CA VAL A 6 7.68 -2.37 -1.51
C VAL A 6 7.66 -3.51 -2.54
N LEU A 7 8.70 -4.34 -2.57
CA LEU A 7 8.78 -5.49 -3.47
C LEU A 7 7.98 -6.66 -2.90
N ALA A 8 6.93 -7.10 -3.59
CA ALA A 8 6.17 -8.28 -3.20
C ALA A 8 6.92 -9.56 -3.63
N LEU A 9 7.22 -10.41 -2.65
CA LEU A 9 7.92 -11.68 -2.80
C LEU A 9 6.89 -12.83 -2.80
N ASP A 10 6.06 -12.85 -3.85
CA ASP A 10 4.99 -13.84 -4.00
C ASP A 10 5.57 -15.09 -4.69
N THR A 11 6.01 -16.07 -3.88
CA THR A 11 6.59 -17.36 -4.21
C THR A 11 6.51 -18.27 -2.99
N ASP A 12 6.49 -19.60 -3.18
CA ASP A 12 6.60 -20.63 -2.15
C ASP A 12 8.06 -21.01 -1.83
N ASP A 13 9.02 -20.52 -2.60
CA ASP A 13 10.45 -20.77 -2.46
C ASP A 13 11.16 -19.61 -1.72
N LEU A 14 11.64 -19.90 -0.50
CA LEU A 14 12.34 -18.91 0.33
C LEU A 14 13.69 -18.47 -0.29
N GLU A 15 14.43 -19.37 -0.91
CA GLU A 15 15.71 -19.03 -1.54
C GLU A 15 15.48 -18.10 -2.74
N GLN A 16 14.43 -18.34 -3.52
CA GLN A 16 14.03 -17.46 -4.61
C GLN A 16 13.60 -16.08 -4.09
N ALA A 17 12.85 -16.03 -2.99
CA ALA A 17 12.45 -14.76 -2.35
C ALA A 17 13.68 -13.95 -1.89
N LEU A 18 14.64 -14.60 -1.25
CA LEU A 18 15.90 -13.99 -0.83
C LEU A 18 16.73 -13.51 -2.04
N ALA A 19 16.81 -14.31 -3.10
CA ALA A 19 17.51 -13.93 -4.34
C ALA A 19 16.89 -12.66 -4.97
N TRP A 20 15.57 -12.59 -5.13
CA TRP A 20 14.89 -11.39 -5.62
C TRP A 20 15.11 -10.18 -4.71
N SER A 21 15.03 -10.38 -3.40
CA SER A 21 15.26 -9.34 -2.40
C SER A 21 16.67 -8.74 -2.52
N ARG A 22 17.70 -9.60 -2.64
CA ARG A 22 19.10 -9.18 -2.81
C ARG A 22 19.32 -8.48 -4.15
N ALA A 23 18.78 -9.01 -5.25
CA ALA A 23 18.87 -8.41 -6.58
C ALA A 23 18.24 -7.00 -6.64
N ALA A 24 17.07 -6.81 -6.01
CA ALA A 24 16.43 -5.50 -5.92
C ALA A 24 17.25 -4.51 -5.06
N GLY A 25 17.96 -4.99 -4.06
CA GLY A 25 18.84 -4.18 -3.21
C GLY A 25 18.13 -2.95 -2.64
N LYS A 26 18.81 -1.81 -2.68
CA LYS A 26 18.28 -0.52 -2.19
C LYS A 26 17.18 0.07 -3.08
N ALA A 27 16.91 -0.48 -4.26
CA ALA A 27 15.79 -0.04 -5.08
C ALA A 27 14.44 -0.35 -4.42
N ALA A 28 14.35 -1.44 -3.66
CA ALA A 28 13.19 -1.70 -2.80
C ALA A 28 13.48 -1.18 -1.38
N GLY A 29 12.71 -0.21 -0.90
CA GLY A 29 12.79 0.32 0.47
C GLY A 29 12.28 -0.68 1.51
N MET A 30 11.40 -1.62 1.09
CA MET A 30 10.85 -2.67 1.93
C MET A 30 10.55 -3.90 1.05
N VAL A 31 10.49 -5.08 1.64
CA VAL A 31 10.00 -6.30 0.98
C VAL A 31 8.73 -6.80 1.66
N LYS A 32 7.81 -7.39 0.90
CA LYS A 32 6.54 -7.94 1.41
C LYS A 32 6.60 -9.47 1.39
N ALA A 33 6.49 -10.09 2.56
CA ALA A 33 6.23 -11.51 2.72
C ALA A 33 4.71 -11.72 2.84
N GLY A 34 4.12 -12.36 1.84
CA GLY A 34 2.68 -12.62 1.77
C GLY A 34 2.29 -14.04 2.17
N LEU A 35 1.01 -14.38 1.95
CA LEU A 35 0.42 -15.66 2.33
C LEU A 35 1.13 -16.86 1.71
N GLU A 36 1.55 -16.76 0.43
CA GLU A 36 2.23 -17.85 -0.28
C GLU A 36 3.56 -18.20 0.39
N LEU A 37 4.44 -17.22 0.55
CA LEU A 37 5.77 -17.41 1.15
C LEU A 37 5.69 -17.86 2.62
N VAL A 38 4.80 -17.23 3.40
CA VAL A 38 4.65 -17.57 4.82
C VAL A 38 3.93 -18.91 4.99
N GLY A 39 3.00 -19.26 4.10
CA GLY A 39 2.35 -20.57 4.06
C GLY A 39 3.34 -21.70 3.81
N ALA A 40 4.33 -21.49 2.95
CA ALA A 40 5.34 -22.47 2.60
C ALA A 40 6.47 -22.55 3.64
N ALA A 41 7.04 -21.40 4.05
CA ALA A 41 8.25 -21.34 4.88
C ALA A 41 8.00 -20.93 6.35
N GLY A 42 6.75 -20.63 6.72
CA GLY A 42 6.40 -20.19 8.07
C GLY A 42 7.03 -18.85 8.48
N PRO A 43 7.04 -18.54 9.78
CA PRO A 43 7.67 -17.33 10.31
C PRO A 43 9.17 -17.21 10.03
N ALA A 44 9.83 -18.32 9.68
CA ALA A 44 11.24 -18.32 9.30
C ALA A 44 11.53 -17.46 8.07
N ALA A 45 10.56 -17.33 7.15
CA ALA A 45 10.67 -16.44 6.00
C ALA A 45 10.89 -14.97 6.41
N VAL A 46 10.11 -14.50 7.40
CA VAL A 46 10.24 -13.14 7.93
C VAL A 46 11.60 -12.95 8.60
N ALA A 47 12.01 -13.92 9.44
CA ALA A 47 13.27 -13.87 10.15
C ALA A 47 14.48 -13.89 9.19
N ALA A 48 14.43 -14.68 8.12
CA ALA A 48 15.47 -14.74 7.11
C ALA A 48 15.62 -13.42 6.35
N LEU A 49 14.51 -12.83 5.89
CA LEU A 49 14.52 -11.54 5.21
C LEU A 49 15.00 -10.41 6.13
N ALA A 50 14.55 -10.37 7.39
CA ALA A 50 15.01 -9.39 8.36
C ALA A 50 16.49 -9.58 8.71
N GLY A 51 16.96 -10.83 8.85
CA GLY A 51 18.35 -11.18 9.07
C GLY A 51 19.28 -10.80 7.89
N ASP A 52 18.73 -10.77 6.66
CA ASP A 52 19.42 -10.26 5.45
C ASP A 52 19.40 -8.72 5.36
N GLY A 53 19.02 -8.04 6.45
CA GLY A 53 19.00 -6.58 6.58
C GLY A 53 17.83 -5.89 5.88
N ARG A 54 16.75 -6.63 5.55
CA ARG A 54 15.59 -6.07 4.88
C ARG A 54 14.54 -5.57 5.89
N ARG A 55 13.90 -4.45 5.57
CA ARG A 55 12.66 -4.04 6.21
C ARG A 55 11.53 -4.91 5.67
N VAL A 56 10.78 -5.57 6.53
CA VAL A 56 9.80 -6.57 6.14
C VAL A 56 8.38 -6.10 6.45
N MET A 57 7.54 -6.07 5.43
CA MET A 57 6.09 -5.98 5.54
C MET A 57 5.51 -7.40 5.53
N LEU A 58 4.93 -7.82 6.63
CA LEU A 58 4.22 -9.10 6.73
C LEU A 58 2.75 -8.89 6.33
N ASP A 59 2.37 -9.48 5.19
CA ASP A 59 1.06 -9.26 4.58
C ASP A 59 0.14 -10.48 4.70
N LEU A 60 -0.38 -10.70 5.91
CA LEU A 60 -1.31 -11.79 6.22
C LEU A 60 -2.77 -11.32 6.39
N LYS A 61 -3.00 -10.00 6.45
CA LYS A 61 -4.31 -9.39 6.64
C LYS A 61 -5.05 -10.02 7.83
N LEU A 62 -4.38 -10.02 9.01
CA LEU A 62 -4.90 -10.65 10.22
C LEU A 62 -6.35 -10.18 10.50
N HIS A 63 -7.25 -11.14 10.69
CA HIS A 63 -8.66 -10.89 10.92
C HIS A 63 -9.24 -12.01 11.78
N ASP A 64 -9.33 -11.77 13.07
CA ASP A 64 -9.80 -12.73 14.08
C ASP A 64 -10.24 -11.96 15.33
N ILE A 65 -10.63 -12.64 16.40
CA ILE A 65 -10.91 -12.00 17.68
C ILE A 65 -9.68 -11.25 18.22
N PRO A 66 -9.87 -10.17 19.00
CA PRO A 66 -8.77 -9.26 19.42
C PRO A 66 -7.57 -9.98 20.05
N ALA A 67 -7.81 -10.96 20.93
CA ALA A 67 -6.73 -11.69 21.62
C ALA A 67 -5.85 -12.50 20.65
N THR A 68 -6.46 -13.13 19.64
CA THR A 68 -5.75 -13.91 18.61
C THR A 68 -4.90 -12.99 17.73
N VAL A 69 -5.48 -11.88 17.26
CA VAL A 69 -4.74 -10.89 16.46
C VAL A 69 -3.58 -10.29 17.25
N ALA A 70 -3.78 -9.95 18.52
CA ALA A 70 -2.70 -9.48 19.39
C ALA A 70 -1.57 -10.52 19.53
N GLY A 71 -1.93 -11.81 19.62
CA GLY A 71 -0.96 -12.92 19.63
C GLY A 71 -0.13 -12.97 18.33
N GLY A 72 -0.83 -12.87 17.17
CA GLY A 72 -0.21 -12.82 15.84
C GLY A 72 0.74 -11.63 15.68
N MET A 73 0.30 -10.45 16.11
CA MET A 73 1.14 -9.23 16.09
C MET A 73 2.44 -9.38 16.89
N ARG A 74 2.36 -9.93 18.12
CA ARG A 74 3.56 -10.19 18.93
C ARG A 74 4.50 -11.21 18.27
N ALA A 75 3.95 -12.24 17.62
CA ALA A 75 4.74 -13.23 16.90
C ALA A 75 5.43 -12.61 15.67
N ALA A 76 4.73 -11.82 14.90
CA ALA A 76 5.27 -11.09 13.75
C ALA A 76 6.40 -10.12 14.14
N ALA A 77 6.21 -9.34 15.21
CA ALA A 77 7.23 -8.43 15.72
C ALA A 77 8.49 -9.18 16.20
N ARG A 78 8.33 -10.35 16.86
CA ARG A 78 9.48 -11.20 17.25
C ARG A 78 10.22 -11.78 16.05
N ALA A 79 9.51 -12.09 14.97
CA ALA A 79 10.12 -12.58 13.73
C ALA A 79 10.87 -11.47 12.95
N GLY A 80 10.73 -10.19 13.33
CA GLY A 80 11.40 -9.07 12.70
C GLY A 80 10.57 -8.33 11.66
N ALA A 81 9.25 -8.54 11.61
CA ALA A 81 8.38 -7.72 10.79
C ALA A 81 8.34 -6.28 11.30
N GLU A 82 8.54 -5.30 10.43
CA GLU A 82 8.43 -3.88 10.75
C GLU A 82 7.00 -3.35 10.55
N LEU A 83 6.27 -3.95 9.61
CA LEU A 83 4.90 -3.59 9.29
C LEU A 83 4.07 -4.86 9.11
N VAL A 84 2.88 -4.91 9.71
CA VAL A 84 1.96 -6.06 9.59
C VAL A 84 0.59 -5.60 9.17
N THR A 85 -0.01 -6.30 8.20
CA THR A 85 -1.37 -5.99 7.77
C THR A 85 -2.42 -6.66 8.64
N VAL A 86 -3.45 -5.90 8.98
CA VAL A 86 -4.67 -6.35 9.63
C VAL A 86 -5.88 -5.92 8.79
N HIS A 87 -7.02 -6.57 8.90
CA HIS A 87 -8.21 -6.15 8.17
C HIS A 87 -9.04 -5.16 8.98
N ALA A 88 -9.37 -3.99 8.41
CA ALA A 88 -10.13 -2.95 9.11
C ALA A 88 -11.56 -3.41 9.48
N LEU A 89 -12.11 -4.38 8.76
CA LEU A 89 -13.41 -5.00 9.05
C LEU A 89 -13.46 -5.76 10.39
N GLY A 90 -12.32 -6.03 11.01
CA GLY A 90 -12.26 -6.62 12.36
C GLY A 90 -12.77 -5.71 13.47
N GLY A 91 -13.03 -4.44 13.17
CA GLY A 91 -13.60 -3.45 14.07
C GLY A 91 -12.59 -2.86 15.07
N PRO A 92 -13.04 -1.89 15.89
CA PRO A 92 -12.15 -1.09 16.72
C PRO A 92 -11.40 -1.93 17.77
N ALA A 93 -12.07 -2.82 18.47
CA ALA A 93 -11.43 -3.63 19.52
C ALA A 93 -10.29 -4.51 18.99
N MET A 94 -10.44 -5.09 17.77
CA MET A 94 -9.38 -5.87 17.14
C MET A 94 -8.21 -4.98 16.70
N LEU A 95 -8.50 -3.83 16.12
CA LEU A 95 -7.48 -2.88 15.65
C LEU A 95 -6.68 -2.31 16.83
N GLU A 96 -7.34 -1.91 17.92
CA GLU A 96 -6.71 -1.41 19.14
C GLU A 96 -5.81 -2.48 19.78
N ALA A 97 -6.29 -3.73 19.85
CA ALA A 97 -5.51 -4.85 20.36
C ALA A 97 -4.28 -5.14 19.46
N ALA A 98 -4.41 -5.01 18.16
CA ALA A 98 -3.29 -5.13 17.22
C ALA A 98 -2.25 -4.04 17.44
N VAL A 99 -2.67 -2.77 17.52
CA VAL A 99 -1.79 -1.61 17.74
C VAL A 99 -1.06 -1.73 19.08
N GLN A 100 -1.79 -2.06 20.16
CA GLN A 100 -1.19 -2.24 21.47
C GLN A 100 -0.15 -3.38 21.49
N ALA A 101 -0.46 -4.50 20.83
CA ALA A 101 0.43 -5.65 20.75
C ALA A 101 1.67 -5.42 19.88
N ALA A 102 1.58 -4.54 18.87
CA ALA A 102 2.69 -4.14 18.03
C ALA A 102 3.76 -3.36 18.80
N GLY A 103 3.34 -2.50 19.75
CA GLY A 103 4.23 -1.61 20.51
C GLY A 103 5.09 -0.75 19.58
N ASP A 104 6.31 -0.43 20.03
CA ASP A 104 7.24 0.42 19.27
C ASP A 104 8.05 -0.34 18.22
N ARG A 105 7.97 -1.67 18.21
CA ARG A 105 8.80 -2.53 17.34
C ARG A 105 8.20 -2.81 15.98
N CYS A 106 6.89 -2.65 15.84
CA CYS A 106 6.17 -3.00 14.63
C CYS A 106 5.02 -2.02 14.41
N ARG A 107 4.67 -1.73 13.16
CA ARG A 107 3.55 -0.88 12.81
C ARG A 107 2.40 -1.70 12.26
N VAL A 108 1.18 -1.20 12.44
CA VAL A 108 -0.04 -1.83 11.93
C VAL A 108 -0.50 -1.09 10.68
N ALA A 109 -0.65 -1.83 9.57
CA ALA A 109 -1.27 -1.36 8.34
C ALA A 109 -2.67 -1.95 8.21
N ALA A 110 -3.69 -1.11 8.25
CA ALA A 110 -5.07 -1.55 8.12
C ALA A 110 -5.49 -1.64 6.65
N VAL A 111 -5.90 -2.83 6.23
CA VAL A 111 -6.47 -3.07 4.90
C VAL A 111 -7.95 -2.70 4.92
N THR A 112 -8.37 -1.80 4.04
CA THR A 112 -9.76 -1.34 3.94
C THR A 112 -10.61 -2.35 3.17
N ILE A 113 -10.60 -2.26 1.84
CA ILE A 113 -11.28 -3.18 0.92
C ILE A 113 -10.21 -3.82 0.02
N LEU A 114 -10.34 -5.11 -0.24
CA LEU A 114 -9.43 -5.81 -1.15
C LEU A 114 -9.53 -5.21 -2.55
N THR A 115 -8.40 -4.98 -3.20
CA THR A 115 -8.34 -4.35 -4.53
C THR A 115 -8.95 -5.20 -5.64
N SER A 116 -9.16 -6.49 -5.38
CA SER A 116 -9.87 -7.42 -6.26
C SER A 116 -11.40 -7.34 -6.13
N ALA A 117 -11.91 -6.83 -4.99
CA ALA A 117 -13.35 -6.82 -4.73
C ALA A 117 -14.06 -5.78 -5.61
N GLY A 118 -15.03 -6.25 -6.40
CA GLY A 118 -15.94 -5.44 -7.19
C GLY A 118 -17.21 -5.06 -6.42
N PRO A 119 -18.09 -4.26 -7.05
CA PRO A 119 -19.36 -3.87 -6.42
C PRO A 119 -20.25 -5.04 -6.01
N GLU A 120 -20.28 -6.10 -6.83
CA GLU A 120 -21.07 -7.30 -6.57
C GLU A 120 -20.55 -8.08 -5.35
N ASP A 121 -19.23 -8.18 -5.21
CA ASP A 121 -18.59 -8.84 -4.06
C ASP A 121 -18.91 -8.11 -2.75
N LEU A 122 -18.88 -6.78 -2.78
CA LEU A 122 -19.22 -5.97 -1.62
C LEU A 122 -20.69 -6.10 -1.24
N ALA A 123 -21.59 -6.05 -2.23
CA ALA A 123 -23.02 -6.23 -2.02
C ALA A 123 -23.35 -7.62 -1.44
N ALA A 124 -22.69 -8.67 -1.93
CA ALA A 124 -22.88 -10.05 -1.47
C ALA A 124 -22.55 -10.23 0.02
N VAL A 125 -21.63 -9.42 0.57
CA VAL A 125 -21.28 -9.44 2.00
C VAL A 125 -21.89 -8.30 2.80
N GLY A 126 -22.87 -7.58 2.22
CA GLY A 126 -23.61 -6.51 2.88
C GLY A 126 -22.82 -5.21 3.10
N LEU A 127 -21.74 -5.00 2.37
CA LEU A 127 -20.95 -3.77 2.43
C LEU A 127 -21.47 -2.74 1.40
N PRO A 128 -21.39 -1.44 1.71
CA PRO A 128 -21.67 -0.39 0.75
C PRO A 128 -20.59 -0.33 -0.35
N PRO A 129 -20.81 0.41 -1.43
CA PRO A 129 -19.80 0.62 -2.47
C PRO A 129 -18.46 1.09 -1.88
N ALA A 130 -17.34 0.72 -2.53
CA ALA A 130 -15.99 1.02 -2.05
C ALA A 130 -15.77 2.51 -1.76
N ALA A 131 -16.36 3.41 -2.58
CA ALA A 131 -16.29 4.86 -2.38
C ALA A 131 -16.85 5.34 -1.02
N GLU A 132 -17.74 4.55 -0.42
CA GLU A 132 -18.32 4.82 0.91
C GLU A 132 -17.63 3.99 2.01
N ALA A 133 -17.38 2.71 1.75
CA ALA A 133 -16.77 1.80 2.71
C ALA A 133 -15.33 2.18 3.07
N VAL A 134 -14.51 2.50 2.06
CA VAL A 134 -13.06 2.74 2.24
C VAL A 134 -12.79 3.94 3.14
N PRO A 135 -13.38 5.15 2.93
CA PRO A 135 -13.16 6.28 3.83
C PRO A 135 -13.58 6.00 5.27
N ARG A 136 -14.68 5.28 5.47
CA ARG A 136 -15.19 4.92 6.81
C ARG A 136 -14.23 3.96 7.53
N LEU A 137 -13.76 2.91 6.83
CA LEU A 137 -12.83 1.93 7.37
C LEU A 137 -11.45 2.55 7.67
N ALA A 138 -10.97 3.41 6.79
CA ALA A 138 -9.72 4.13 6.99
C ALA A 138 -9.78 5.06 8.21
N ALA A 139 -10.86 5.84 8.35
CA ALA A 139 -11.08 6.69 9.51
C ALA A 139 -11.20 5.87 10.81
N LEU A 140 -11.90 4.72 10.77
CA LEU A 140 -11.98 3.79 11.91
C LEU A 140 -10.59 3.32 12.32
N ALA A 141 -9.79 2.84 11.37
CA ALA A 141 -8.45 2.33 11.63
C ALA A 141 -7.52 3.40 12.24
N VAL A 142 -7.56 4.63 11.71
CA VAL A 142 -6.76 5.74 12.25
C VAL A 142 -7.19 6.09 13.67
N ARG A 143 -8.49 6.15 13.96
CA ARG A 143 -9.00 6.37 15.34
C ARG A 143 -8.59 5.27 16.30
N SER A 144 -8.46 4.03 15.81
CA SER A 144 -7.98 2.87 16.58
C SER A 144 -6.44 2.82 16.72
N GLY A 145 -5.73 3.85 16.24
CA GLY A 145 -4.27 4.00 16.39
C GLY A 145 -3.43 3.48 15.23
N CYS A 146 -4.03 2.95 14.14
CA CYS A 146 -3.27 2.56 12.95
C CYS A 146 -2.69 3.80 12.27
N ARG A 147 -1.43 3.72 11.85
CA ARG A 147 -0.72 4.83 11.17
C ARG A 147 -0.44 4.53 9.69
N ALA A 148 -0.84 3.36 9.21
CA ALA A 148 -0.73 2.97 7.81
C ALA A 148 -2.05 2.35 7.34
N ILE A 149 -2.44 2.69 6.10
CA ILE A 149 -3.65 2.21 5.45
C ILE A 149 -3.26 1.57 4.11
N VAL A 150 -3.77 0.38 3.84
CA VAL A 150 -3.66 -0.27 2.53
C VAL A 150 -4.94 0.00 1.76
N CYS A 151 -4.82 0.62 0.59
CA CYS A 151 -5.93 1.04 -0.25
C CYS A 151 -5.59 0.93 -1.75
N SER A 152 -6.62 0.94 -2.60
CA SER A 152 -6.44 1.00 -4.05
C SER A 152 -5.84 2.36 -4.48
N PRO A 153 -5.04 2.40 -5.56
CA PRO A 153 -4.57 3.67 -6.13
C PRO A 153 -5.69 4.68 -6.44
N LEU A 154 -6.89 4.20 -6.78
CA LEU A 154 -8.05 5.05 -7.08
C LEU A 154 -8.62 5.78 -5.85
N GLU A 155 -8.27 5.33 -4.65
CA GLU A 155 -8.79 5.84 -3.37
C GLU A 155 -7.81 6.80 -2.69
N VAL A 156 -6.55 6.83 -3.15
CA VAL A 156 -5.45 7.55 -2.49
C VAL A 156 -5.73 9.03 -2.32
N ALA A 157 -6.14 9.73 -3.40
CA ALA A 157 -6.34 11.17 -3.35
C ALA A 157 -7.43 11.57 -2.32
N ALA A 158 -8.55 10.84 -2.30
CA ALA A 158 -9.61 11.07 -1.33
C ALA A 158 -9.16 10.76 0.11
N LEU A 159 -8.43 9.66 0.31
CA LEU A 159 -7.89 9.31 1.63
C LEU A 159 -6.81 10.28 2.10
N ARG A 160 -5.96 10.76 1.20
CA ARG A 160 -4.94 11.76 1.52
C ARG A 160 -5.58 13.09 1.98
N ALA A 161 -6.63 13.53 1.28
CA ALA A 161 -7.39 14.72 1.68
C ALA A 161 -8.09 14.54 3.04
N GLN A 162 -8.62 13.35 3.33
CA GLN A 162 -9.34 13.06 4.57
C GLN A 162 -8.41 12.85 5.77
N LEU A 163 -7.29 12.13 5.59
CA LEU A 163 -6.46 11.65 6.71
C LEU A 163 -5.22 12.52 6.96
N GLY A 164 -4.92 13.45 6.06
CA GLY A 164 -3.73 14.29 6.16
C GLY A 164 -2.41 13.57 5.81
N PRO A 165 -1.27 14.26 5.89
CA PRO A 165 0.03 13.75 5.42
C PRO A 165 0.66 12.69 6.35
N GLU A 166 0.28 12.63 7.62
CA GLU A 166 0.91 11.81 8.65
C GLU A 166 0.55 10.32 8.53
N VAL A 167 -0.54 9.99 7.82
CA VAL A 167 -0.96 8.61 7.61
C VAL A 167 -0.26 8.04 6.38
N GLU A 168 0.44 6.92 6.55
CA GLU A 168 1.07 6.20 5.45
C GLU A 168 0.01 5.52 4.57
N LEU A 169 -0.04 5.85 3.28
CA LEU A 169 -0.93 5.21 2.30
C LEU A 169 -0.12 4.24 1.44
N ILE A 170 -0.45 2.96 1.54
CA ILE A 170 0.24 1.85 0.87
C ILE A 170 -0.64 1.32 -0.24
N CYS A 171 -0.15 1.36 -1.48
CA CYS A 171 -0.93 1.04 -2.67
C CYS A 171 -0.43 -0.23 -3.37
N PRO A 172 -1.12 -1.37 -3.22
CA PRO A 172 -0.97 -2.50 -4.13
C PRO A 172 -1.69 -2.24 -5.46
N GLY A 173 -1.48 -3.13 -6.44
CA GLY A 173 -2.10 -2.98 -7.77
C GLY A 173 -1.42 -1.95 -8.66
N VAL A 174 -0.19 -1.60 -8.36
CA VAL A 174 0.61 -0.67 -9.16
C VAL A 174 1.42 -1.43 -10.21
N ARG A 175 1.43 -0.92 -11.45
CA ARG A 175 2.14 -1.51 -12.59
C ARG A 175 2.84 -0.41 -13.40
N PRO A 176 4.12 -0.62 -13.80
CA PRO A 176 4.82 0.32 -14.68
C PRO A 176 4.08 0.55 -15.99
N ALA A 177 4.23 1.73 -16.58
CA ALA A 177 3.69 2.04 -17.89
C ALA A 177 4.22 1.03 -18.93
N GLY A 178 3.33 0.52 -19.78
CA GLY A 178 3.72 -0.43 -20.84
C GLY A 178 3.95 -1.87 -20.40
N TRP A 179 3.76 -2.22 -19.12
CA TRP A 179 3.83 -3.63 -18.69
C TRP A 179 2.65 -4.44 -19.24
N GLY A 180 2.91 -5.23 -20.30
CA GLY A 180 1.91 -6.02 -21.02
C GLY A 180 1.61 -7.40 -20.44
N GLY A 181 2.16 -7.73 -19.27
CA GLY A 181 1.98 -9.05 -18.66
C GLY A 181 0.57 -9.27 -18.11
N SER A 182 -0.27 -9.95 -18.89
CA SER A 182 -1.50 -10.54 -18.33
C SER A 182 -1.13 -11.84 -17.60
N PRO A 183 -1.56 -12.04 -16.34
CA PRO A 183 -1.30 -13.30 -15.67
C PRO A 183 -2.09 -14.43 -16.33
N PRO A 184 -1.59 -15.68 -16.31
CA PRO A 184 -2.42 -16.84 -16.53
C PRO A 184 -3.59 -16.82 -15.51
N GLY A 185 -4.84 -16.78 -15.99
CA GLY A 185 -6.02 -16.69 -15.12
C GLY A 185 -6.69 -15.33 -15.04
N GLY A 186 -6.25 -14.32 -15.81
CA GLY A 186 -6.91 -13.01 -15.90
C GLY A 186 -6.26 -11.91 -15.06
N ASN A 187 -6.89 -10.75 -15.02
CA ASN A 187 -6.44 -9.60 -14.26
C ASN A 187 -6.98 -9.68 -12.83
N ASP A 188 -6.17 -10.15 -11.89
CA ASP A 188 -6.49 -10.25 -10.46
C ASP A 188 -6.57 -8.89 -9.73
N GLN A 189 -6.26 -7.79 -10.44
CA GLN A 189 -6.34 -6.42 -9.94
C GLN A 189 -7.31 -5.63 -10.82
N ALA A 190 -8.51 -5.40 -10.31
CA ALA A 190 -9.54 -4.64 -11.04
C ALA A 190 -9.22 -3.13 -11.13
N ARG A 191 -8.33 -2.63 -10.27
CA ARG A 191 -8.04 -1.20 -10.08
C ARG A 191 -6.52 -0.98 -10.07
N VAL A 192 -5.95 -0.58 -11.20
CA VAL A 192 -4.50 -0.40 -11.41
C VAL A 192 -4.14 1.06 -11.70
N ALA A 193 -2.90 1.44 -11.33
CA ALA A 193 -2.29 2.73 -11.68
C ALA A 193 -0.80 2.54 -11.95
N THR A 194 -0.16 3.53 -12.58
CA THR A 194 1.31 3.56 -12.71
C THR A 194 1.97 3.99 -11.38
N PRO A 195 3.27 3.66 -11.16
CA PRO A 195 4.04 4.16 -10.03
C PRO A 195 3.93 5.68 -9.87
N ALA A 196 4.16 6.43 -10.94
CA ALA A 196 4.07 7.90 -10.93
C ALA A 196 2.66 8.37 -10.53
N ALA A 197 1.60 7.82 -11.15
CA ALA A 197 0.22 8.22 -10.87
C ALA A 197 -0.16 7.97 -9.40
N ALA A 198 0.24 6.83 -8.82
CA ALA A 198 -0.03 6.54 -7.42
C ALA A 198 0.68 7.54 -6.47
N MET A 199 1.92 7.92 -6.77
CA MET A 199 2.68 8.88 -5.98
C MET A 199 2.10 10.30 -6.09
N VAL A 200 1.74 10.76 -7.30
CA VAL A 200 1.05 12.05 -7.51
C VAL A 200 -0.27 12.12 -6.74
N ALA A 201 -1.03 11.01 -6.71
CA ALA A 201 -2.27 10.93 -5.94
C ALA A 201 -2.04 11.04 -4.42
N GLY A 202 -0.80 10.89 -3.93
CA GLY A 202 -0.44 11.02 -2.52
C GLY A 202 -0.12 9.69 -1.82
N ALA A 203 0.15 8.60 -2.56
CA ALA A 203 0.65 7.37 -1.95
C ALA A 203 2.00 7.61 -1.27
N THR A 204 2.22 6.94 -0.14
CA THR A 204 3.52 6.94 0.55
C THR A 204 4.38 5.78 0.08
N ARG A 205 3.75 4.63 -0.20
CA ARG A 205 4.40 3.42 -0.71
C ARG A 205 3.56 2.78 -1.80
N ILE A 206 4.24 2.13 -2.72
CA ILE A 206 3.65 1.30 -3.78
C ILE A 206 4.11 -0.14 -3.62
N VAL A 207 3.21 -1.11 -3.78
CA VAL A 207 3.54 -2.53 -3.72
C VAL A 207 3.54 -3.10 -5.13
N VAL A 208 4.70 -3.60 -5.56
CA VAL A 208 4.89 -4.16 -6.90
C VAL A 208 5.53 -5.55 -6.78
N GLY A 209 4.95 -6.54 -7.45
CA GLY A 209 5.42 -7.93 -7.48
C GLY A 209 5.84 -8.33 -8.89
N ARG A 210 4.98 -9.07 -9.60
CA ARG A 210 5.22 -9.68 -10.92
C ARG A 210 5.92 -8.80 -11.97
N PRO A 211 5.63 -7.49 -12.10
CA PRO A 211 6.40 -6.63 -12.99
C PRO A 211 7.90 -6.60 -12.73
N ILE A 212 8.31 -6.91 -11.51
CA ILE A 212 9.71 -6.98 -11.11
C ILE A 212 10.19 -8.43 -11.05
N THR A 213 9.47 -9.31 -10.35
CA THR A 213 9.92 -10.68 -10.07
C THR A 213 9.92 -11.61 -11.31
N ARG A 214 9.19 -11.23 -12.39
CA ARG A 214 9.19 -11.96 -13.67
C ARG A 214 10.09 -11.30 -14.72
N SER A 215 10.83 -10.26 -14.38
CA SER A 215 11.82 -9.66 -15.27
C SER A 215 13.10 -10.50 -15.31
N ASP A 216 13.76 -10.53 -16.46
CA ASP A 216 15.08 -11.18 -16.63
C ASP A 216 16.14 -10.51 -15.75
N ASP A 217 16.00 -9.21 -15.46
CA ASP A 217 16.82 -8.44 -14.51
C ASP A 217 15.94 -7.79 -13.45
N VAL A 218 15.76 -8.50 -12.33
CA VAL A 218 14.98 -8.04 -11.17
C VAL A 218 15.53 -6.71 -10.60
N GLY A 219 16.84 -6.54 -10.59
CA GLY A 219 17.48 -5.32 -10.09
C GLY A 219 17.20 -4.11 -10.97
N ALA A 220 17.32 -4.26 -12.30
CA ALA A 220 17.00 -3.19 -13.25
C ALA A 220 15.52 -2.83 -13.21
N ALA A 221 14.63 -3.83 -13.17
CA ALA A 221 13.19 -3.62 -13.06
C ALA A 221 12.80 -2.88 -11.77
N ALA A 222 13.39 -3.27 -10.62
CA ALA A 222 13.15 -2.60 -9.35
C ALA A 222 13.61 -1.14 -9.38
N ARG A 223 14.79 -0.85 -9.98
CA ARG A 223 15.28 0.52 -10.17
C ARG A 223 14.33 1.33 -11.05
N ALA A 224 13.90 0.79 -12.18
CA ALA A 224 12.98 1.49 -13.09
C ALA A 224 11.65 1.87 -12.40
N VAL A 225 11.05 0.96 -11.64
CA VAL A 225 9.81 1.21 -10.88
C VAL A 225 10.03 2.28 -9.80
N ARG A 226 11.15 2.20 -9.06
CA ARG A 226 11.51 3.22 -8.06
C ARG A 226 11.70 4.59 -8.70
N ASP A 227 12.43 4.66 -9.80
CA ASP A 227 12.77 5.92 -10.46
C ASP A 227 11.52 6.58 -11.06
N GLU A 228 10.60 5.79 -11.64
CA GLU A 228 9.29 6.26 -12.08
C GLU A 228 8.47 6.84 -10.91
N ALA A 229 8.48 6.15 -9.76
CA ALA A 229 7.78 6.62 -8.57
C ALA A 229 8.38 7.93 -8.01
N LEU A 230 9.72 8.05 -7.99
CA LEU A 230 10.40 9.23 -7.45
C LEU A 230 10.36 10.43 -8.40
N ALA A 231 10.28 10.21 -9.71
CA ALA A 231 10.16 11.29 -10.71
C ALA A 231 8.84 12.08 -10.57
N ALA A 232 7.84 11.51 -9.92
CA ALA A 232 6.54 12.16 -9.66
C ALA A 232 6.58 13.26 -8.60
N GLY A 233 7.71 13.41 -7.86
CA GLY A 233 7.84 14.36 -6.74
C GLY A 233 7.13 13.91 -5.47
N PRO A 234 7.34 14.61 -4.34
CA PRO A 234 6.64 14.32 -3.09
C PRO A 234 5.15 14.65 -3.22
N PRO A 235 4.27 13.92 -2.50
CA PRO A 235 2.84 14.21 -2.49
C PRO A 235 2.63 15.65 -1.98
N GLY A 236 1.98 16.49 -2.77
CA GLY A 236 1.68 17.89 -2.42
C GLY A 236 2.48 18.97 -3.14
N GLY A 237 3.38 18.63 -4.08
CA GLY A 237 4.10 19.59 -4.93
C GLY A 237 3.32 20.03 -6.18
N GLY A 238 2.00 20.01 -6.17
CA GLY A 238 1.16 20.60 -7.20
C GLY A 238 1.15 22.13 -7.05
N GLU A 239 1.26 22.85 -8.16
CA GLU A 239 1.22 24.31 -8.26
C GLU A 239 0.13 24.92 -7.38
N ASP A 240 0.52 25.94 -6.60
CA ASP A 240 -0.37 26.77 -5.81
C ASP A 240 -1.51 27.32 -6.73
N PRO A 241 -2.79 26.99 -6.50
CA PRO A 241 -3.89 27.53 -7.31
C PRO A 241 -4.03 29.06 -7.23
N ALA A 242 -3.21 29.74 -6.43
CA ALA A 242 -3.19 31.20 -6.32
C ALA A 242 -2.49 31.91 -7.50
N ASN A 243 -1.87 31.18 -8.44
CA ASN A 243 -1.14 31.81 -9.56
C ASN A 243 -1.92 31.73 -10.89
N HIS A 244 -3.23 31.86 -10.87
CA HIS A 244 -4.00 32.20 -12.07
C HIS A 244 -4.02 33.73 -12.23
N PRO A 245 -3.60 34.27 -13.40
CA PRO A 245 -3.74 35.72 -13.69
C PRO A 245 -5.22 36.09 -13.66
N LYS A 246 -5.56 37.10 -12.84
CA LYS A 246 -6.91 37.66 -12.80
C LYS A 246 -7.35 38.05 -14.23
N PRO A 247 -8.57 37.72 -14.65
CA PRO A 247 -9.13 38.26 -15.89
C PRO A 247 -9.15 39.79 -15.82
N ALA A 248 -8.67 40.44 -16.89
CA ALA A 248 -8.64 41.87 -17.03
C ALA A 248 -10.07 42.45 -16.90
N ASP A 249 -10.21 43.47 -16.04
CA ASP A 249 -11.43 44.21 -15.84
C ASP A 249 -11.90 44.88 -17.18
N ALA A 250 -12.92 44.30 -17.78
CA ALA A 250 -13.68 44.93 -18.85
C ALA A 250 -14.70 45.91 -18.24
N HIS A 251 -14.25 47.12 -17.92
CA HIS A 251 -15.17 48.25 -17.70
C HIS A 251 -15.74 48.68 -19.04
N GLY A 252 -16.91 48.13 -19.40
CA GLY A 252 -17.81 48.65 -20.43
C GLY A 252 -18.92 49.42 -19.77
N ARG A 253 -18.88 50.74 -19.94
CA ARG A 253 -19.97 51.67 -19.60
C ARG A 253 -21.24 51.26 -20.32
N PHE A 254 -22.36 51.26 -19.63
CA PHE A 254 -23.67 51.46 -20.21
C PHE A 254 -24.26 52.68 -19.55
N ASP A 255 -24.25 53.81 -20.35
CA ASP A 255 -25.13 54.97 -20.13
C ASP A 255 -26.53 54.64 -20.66
N ALA A 256 -27.48 55.05 -19.90
CA ALA A 256 -28.87 55.49 -20.14
C ALA A 256 -29.61 55.09 -21.44
N LEU A 257 -30.75 54.40 -21.28
CA LEU A 257 -32.08 54.91 -21.62
C LEU A 257 -33.14 54.06 -20.95
#